data_283911df7706eada2b43624b6911c4e2
#
_entry.id   283911df7706eada2b43624b6911c4e2
#
_cell.length_a   1.000
_cell.length_b   1.000
_cell.length_c   1.000
_cell.angle_alpha   90.00
_cell.angle_beta   90.00
_cell.angle_gamma   90.00
#
_symmetry.space_group_name_H-M   'P 1'
#
loop_
_entity.id
_entity.type
_entity.pdbx_description
1 polymer ?
#
loop_
_entity_poly.entity_id
_entity_poly.type
_entity_poly.pdbx_seq_one_letter_code
_entity_poly.pdbx_strand_id
1 'polypeptide(L)'
;MSTTGPQDAPTHWRGILRHLGPGLIITACIVGSGELIATPMVGAEYGFSLLWFIIGGCMIKVLVQVELGRFAISKGMTTLEAMNTIPGPRLVVSWLVWCWLFMFVGILFQLGGIVGGVGKVVAELGWFAGFGGTGVFTIDRLIALVVSAVTVAILASGKYKPVELFSIIMVVLFVVATLFALASLQWSPEMAAHSISWGDIREGFQFRLPGDFSTAFAAFGIIGVGASELIYYPYWCLEKGYARNVGTPNPTNVWYRRTQGWLRVMRIDACVSMVIYTGATVAFFLLGAALLHGTSGVSNETMIADLSKMYAPLGEAGLTIFLVGAFVVLFSTMVTASASNARLLADGLVLFQLKKPRSEKERAKLLSQCCIAVPLVCAGVYLFVGAPVSLVLVGGVAQALMLPFLAGTALYFRYKQTDKPLQPSKVWTALLWVSAIAMAAVGLFQFYKKLT
;
A
#
# COMPACT_ATOMS: atom_id res chain seq x y z
N MET A 1 10.09 -17.90 21.31
CA MET A 1 9.45 -16.61 21.70
C MET A 1 10.08 -16.18 23.01
N SER A 2 10.71 -15.01 23.11
CA SER A 2 11.26 -14.52 24.38
C SER A 2 10.10 -14.20 25.34
N THR A 3 10.20 -14.73 26.55
CA THR A 3 9.21 -14.61 27.64
C THR A 3 9.25 -13.25 28.35
N THR A 4 9.53 -12.18 27.62
CA THR A 4 9.55 -10.84 28.22
C THR A 4 8.11 -10.35 28.36
N GLY A 5 7.69 -10.12 29.61
CA GLY A 5 6.38 -9.51 29.95
C GLY A 5 6.21 -8.11 29.39
N PRO A 6 5.14 -7.39 29.77
CA PRO A 6 4.88 -6.03 29.33
C PRO A 6 6.07 -5.12 29.58
N GLN A 7 6.44 -4.27 28.61
CA GLN A 7 7.61 -3.40 28.67
C GLN A 7 7.22 -1.95 28.38
N ASP A 8 7.86 -1.01 29.05
CA ASP A 8 7.68 0.41 28.77
C ASP A 8 8.30 0.77 27.41
N ALA A 9 7.70 1.72 26.72
CA ALA A 9 8.18 2.18 25.43
C ALA A 9 9.50 2.93 25.55
N PRO A 10 10.39 2.83 24.56
CA PRO A 10 11.65 3.57 24.56
C PRO A 10 11.39 5.08 24.52
N THR A 11 12.15 5.83 25.36
CA THR A 11 12.09 7.30 25.42
C THR A 11 13.13 7.95 24.50
N HIS A 12 14.27 7.27 24.27
CA HIS A 12 15.37 7.77 23.45
C HIS A 12 15.16 7.47 21.96
N TRP A 13 15.54 8.40 21.09
CA TRP A 13 15.43 8.30 19.66
C TRP A 13 16.01 7.00 19.06
N ARG A 14 17.20 6.62 19.48
CA ARG A 14 17.83 5.35 19.03
C ARG A 14 17.01 4.12 19.39
N GLY A 15 16.36 4.15 20.55
CA GLY A 15 15.45 3.09 20.99
C GLY A 15 14.19 3.04 20.11
N ILE A 16 13.60 4.19 19.80
CA ILE A 16 12.44 4.30 18.93
C ILE A 16 12.77 3.75 17.54
N LEU A 17 13.88 4.17 16.93
CA LEU A 17 14.31 3.71 15.59
C LEU A 17 14.42 2.18 15.49
N ARG A 18 14.85 1.50 16.54
CA ARG A 18 14.92 0.01 16.56
C ARG A 18 13.55 -0.67 16.53
N HIS A 19 12.53 0.05 16.91
CA HIS A 19 11.16 -0.47 16.93
C HIS A 19 10.35 -0.07 15.69
N LEU A 20 10.86 0.80 14.83
CA LEU A 20 10.25 1.06 13.52
C LEU A 20 10.32 -0.23 12.68
N GLY A 21 9.37 -0.41 11.80
CA GLY A 21 9.32 -1.59 10.92
C GLY A 21 7.94 -1.75 10.26
N PRO A 22 6.84 -1.77 10.99
CA PRO A 22 5.50 -1.83 10.42
C PRO A 22 5.27 -0.81 9.31
N GLY A 23 5.64 0.45 9.53
CA GLY A 23 5.55 1.52 8.54
C GLY A 23 6.45 1.30 7.33
N LEU A 24 7.65 0.74 7.50
CA LEU A 24 8.55 0.43 6.39
C LEU A 24 8.03 -0.73 5.52
N ILE A 25 7.39 -1.74 6.13
CA ILE A 25 6.70 -2.80 5.38
C ILE A 25 5.55 -2.19 4.57
N ILE A 26 4.76 -1.30 5.18
CA ILE A 26 3.69 -0.57 4.47
C ILE A 26 4.26 0.25 3.32
N THR A 27 5.37 0.96 3.54
CA THR A 27 6.04 1.72 2.48
C THR A 27 6.42 0.82 1.30
N ALA A 28 6.94 -0.39 1.54
CA ALA A 28 7.25 -1.35 0.48
C ALA A 28 6.00 -1.91 -0.23
N CYS A 29 4.84 -1.93 0.44
CA CYS A 29 3.57 -2.26 -0.20
C CYS A 29 3.04 -1.11 -1.06
N ILE A 30 3.16 0.13 -0.58
CA ILE A 30 2.69 1.36 -1.24
C ILE A 30 3.54 1.63 -2.47
N VAL A 31 4.87 1.75 -2.26
CA VAL A 31 5.83 2.05 -3.31
C VAL A 31 5.94 0.85 -4.26
N GLY A 32 4.95 0.72 -5.13
CA GLY A 32 4.75 -0.40 -6.03
C GLY A 32 3.92 0.01 -7.25
N SER A 33 2.85 -0.73 -7.50
CA SER A 33 1.96 -0.43 -8.65
C SER A 33 1.25 0.91 -8.52
N GLY A 34 0.98 1.37 -7.30
CA GLY A 34 0.41 2.70 -7.06
C GLY A 34 1.31 3.80 -7.60
N GLU A 35 2.56 3.79 -7.16
CA GLU A 35 3.54 4.82 -7.51
C GLU A 35 4.13 4.63 -8.90
N LEU A 36 4.43 3.40 -9.30
CA LEU A 36 5.07 3.15 -10.60
C LEU A 36 4.10 3.26 -11.79
N ILE A 37 2.83 2.89 -11.61
CA ILE A 37 1.84 2.83 -12.69
C ILE A 37 0.78 3.91 -12.53
N ALA A 38 0.05 3.92 -11.41
CA ALA A 38 -1.10 4.81 -11.28
C ALA A 38 -0.73 6.28 -11.08
N THR A 39 0.32 6.58 -10.31
CA THR A 39 0.74 7.96 -10.06
C THR A 39 1.27 8.66 -11.31
N PRO A 40 2.18 8.06 -12.12
CA PRO A 40 2.56 8.64 -13.40
C PRO A 40 1.40 8.82 -14.38
N MET A 41 0.42 7.91 -14.38
CA MET A 41 -0.78 8.06 -15.21
C MET A 41 -1.58 9.32 -14.84
N VAL A 42 -1.72 9.61 -13.54
CA VAL A 42 -2.36 10.87 -13.09
C VAL A 42 -1.54 12.07 -13.56
N GLY A 43 -0.20 12.03 -13.47
CA GLY A 43 0.68 13.08 -14.00
C GLY A 43 0.56 13.24 -15.52
N ALA A 44 0.53 12.14 -16.26
CA ALA A 44 0.37 12.15 -17.72
C ALA A 44 -0.97 12.76 -18.16
N GLU A 45 -2.06 12.44 -17.46
CA GLU A 45 -3.41 12.90 -17.81
C GLU A 45 -3.65 14.36 -17.41
N TYR A 46 -3.23 14.75 -16.19
CA TYR A 46 -3.58 16.06 -15.61
C TYR A 46 -2.41 17.05 -15.51
N GLY A 47 -1.22 16.68 -15.98
CA GLY A 47 -0.01 17.50 -15.80
C GLY A 47 0.28 17.77 -14.33
N PHE A 48 0.78 18.96 -14.03
CA PHE A 48 1.13 19.34 -12.65
C PHE A 48 -0.08 19.72 -11.77
N SER A 49 -1.25 19.95 -12.35
CA SER A 49 -2.43 20.56 -11.69
C SER A 49 -2.94 19.81 -10.45
N LEU A 50 -2.66 18.51 -10.32
CA LEU A 50 -3.10 17.67 -9.21
C LEU A 50 -2.02 17.38 -8.15
N LEU A 51 -0.89 18.09 -8.14
CA LEU A 51 0.16 17.89 -7.12
C LEU A 51 -0.38 18.05 -5.69
N TRP A 52 -1.23 19.04 -5.45
CA TRP A 52 -1.90 19.27 -4.17
C TRP A 52 -2.77 18.06 -3.73
N PHE A 53 -3.45 17.44 -4.70
CA PHE A 53 -4.31 16.29 -4.48
C PHE A 53 -3.49 15.04 -4.10
N ILE A 54 -2.36 14.82 -4.76
CA ILE A 54 -1.43 13.73 -4.46
C ILE A 54 -0.87 13.88 -3.04
N ILE A 55 -0.31 15.05 -2.72
CA ILE A 55 0.26 15.31 -1.37
C ILE A 55 -0.83 15.22 -0.31
N GLY A 56 -1.96 15.90 -0.52
CA GLY A 56 -3.09 15.88 0.40
C GLY A 56 -3.61 14.45 0.63
N GLY A 57 -3.75 13.66 -0.43
CA GLY A 57 -4.19 12.27 -0.37
C GLY A 57 -3.27 11.37 0.46
N CYS A 58 -1.96 11.55 0.34
CA CYS A 58 -0.99 10.84 1.17
C CYS A 58 -1.10 11.24 2.66
N MET A 59 -1.23 12.53 2.94
CA MET A 59 -1.24 13.04 4.31
C MET A 59 -2.52 12.70 5.08
N ILE A 60 -3.68 12.82 4.46
CA ILE A 60 -4.96 12.64 5.18
C ILE A 60 -5.20 11.19 5.58
N LYS A 61 -4.79 10.21 4.78
CA LYS A 61 -5.05 8.80 5.05
C LYS A 61 -4.26 8.25 6.24
N VAL A 62 -3.10 8.85 6.56
CA VAL A 62 -2.32 8.43 7.73
C VAL A 62 -3.05 8.67 9.06
N LEU A 63 -3.99 9.62 9.10
CA LEU A 63 -4.79 9.87 10.30
C LEU A 63 -5.68 8.66 10.62
N VAL A 64 -6.31 8.08 9.61
CA VAL A 64 -7.11 6.85 9.75
C VAL A 64 -6.20 5.66 10.10
N GLN A 65 -5.03 5.54 9.46
CA GLN A 65 -4.04 4.52 9.77
C GLN A 65 -3.66 4.51 11.25
N VAL A 66 -3.37 5.69 11.81
CA VAL A 66 -3.01 5.85 13.22
C VAL A 66 -4.17 5.49 14.14
N GLU A 67 -5.42 5.83 13.80
CA GLU A 67 -6.57 5.49 14.64
C GLU A 67 -6.86 3.98 14.65
N LEU A 68 -6.77 3.31 13.51
CA LEU A 68 -6.89 1.85 13.44
C LEU A 68 -5.77 1.16 14.23
N GLY A 69 -4.53 1.66 14.08
CA GLY A 69 -3.38 1.18 14.85
C GLY A 69 -3.53 1.43 16.36
N ARG A 70 -4.06 2.59 16.76
CA ARG A 70 -4.38 2.91 18.17
C ARG A 70 -5.31 1.87 18.78
N PHE A 71 -6.38 1.55 18.08
CA PHE A 71 -7.33 0.55 18.52
C PHE A 71 -6.68 -0.83 18.66
N ALA A 72 -5.99 -1.28 17.61
CA ALA A 72 -5.36 -2.59 17.59
C ALA A 72 -4.33 -2.77 18.73
N ILE A 73 -3.48 -1.79 18.96
CA ILE A 73 -2.45 -1.84 20.01
C ILE A 73 -3.10 -1.80 21.41
N SER A 74 -4.12 -0.95 21.63
CA SER A 74 -4.75 -0.80 22.94
C SER A 74 -5.64 -1.98 23.32
N LYS A 75 -6.28 -2.62 22.34
CA LYS A 75 -7.20 -3.77 22.59
C LYS A 75 -6.56 -5.13 22.30
N GLY A 76 -5.41 -5.17 21.63
CA GLY A 76 -4.75 -6.41 21.23
C GLY A 76 -5.52 -7.19 20.16
N MET A 77 -6.37 -6.50 19.36
CA MET A 77 -7.23 -7.10 18.34
C MET A 77 -6.73 -6.78 16.94
N THR A 78 -6.91 -7.69 15.99
CA THR A 78 -6.65 -7.42 14.58
C THR A 78 -7.71 -6.44 14.02
N THR A 79 -7.40 -5.80 12.89
CA THR A 79 -8.35 -4.87 12.27
C THR A 79 -9.64 -5.57 11.84
N LEU A 80 -9.56 -6.79 11.30
CA LEU A 80 -10.77 -7.54 10.91
C LEU A 80 -11.59 -7.97 12.12
N GLU A 81 -10.96 -8.42 13.21
CA GLU A 81 -11.66 -8.68 14.47
C GLU A 81 -12.36 -7.41 14.98
N ALA A 82 -11.66 -6.27 14.93
CA ALA A 82 -12.22 -4.99 15.32
C ALA A 82 -13.41 -4.57 14.44
N MET A 83 -13.29 -4.67 13.11
CA MET A 83 -14.37 -4.41 12.17
C MET A 83 -15.57 -5.34 12.40
N ASN A 84 -15.32 -6.56 12.83
CA ASN A 84 -16.38 -7.51 13.18
C ASN A 84 -17.15 -7.12 14.47
N THR A 85 -16.65 -6.21 15.30
CA THR A 85 -17.37 -5.67 16.48
C THR A 85 -18.34 -4.54 16.15
N ILE A 86 -18.27 -3.97 14.95
CA ILE A 86 -19.10 -2.82 14.55
C ILE A 86 -20.58 -3.25 14.47
N PRO A 87 -21.49 -2.46 15.06
CA PRO A 87 -22.92 -2.76 15.06
C PRO A 87 -23.51 -2.66 13.64
N GLY A 88 -24.59 -3.40 13.42
CA GLY A 88 -25.31 -3.45 12.14
C GLY A 88 -25.66 -4.87 11.73
N PRO A 89 -26.11 -5.09 10.50
CA PRO A 89 -26.47 -6.42 10.00
C PRO A 89 -25.30 -7.42 10.11
N ARG A 90 -25.63 -8.64 10.49
CA ARG A 90 -24.66 -9.72 10.63
C ARG A 90 -25.15 -10.99 9.95
N LEU A 91 -24.34 -11.51 9.05
CA LEU A 91 -24.50 -12.82 8.46
C LEU A 91 -23.17 -13.57 8.66
N VAL A 92 -23.07 -14.41 9.70
CA VAL A 92 -21.82 -15.01 10.23
C VAL A 92 -20.89 -13.95 10.80
N VAL A 93 -20.49 -12.97 9.99
CA VAL A 93 -19.66 -11.80 10.34
C VAL A 93 -20.45 -10.50 10.16
N SER A 94 -19.90 -9.37 10.63
CA SER A 94 -20.51 -8.07 10.42
C SER A 94 -20.51 -7.68 8.92
N TRP A 95 -21.48 -6.85 8.53
CA TRP A 95 -21.60 -6.31 7.17
C TRP A 95 -20.29 -5.68 6.68
N LEU A 96 -19.51 -5.08 7.56
CA LEU A 96 -18.25 -4.42 7.23
C LEU A 96 -17.15 -5.41 6.83
N VAL A 97 -17.15 -6.61 7.41
CA VAL A 97 -16.23 -7.69 7.01
C VAL A 97 -16.61 -8.24 5.64
N TRP A 98 -17.89 -8.21 5.27
CA TRP A 98 -18.33 -8.50 3.90
C TRP A 98 -17.85 -7.43 2.89
N CYS A 99 -17.92 -6.15 3.26
CA CYS A 99 -17.34 -5.08 2.44
C CYS A 99 -15.83 -5.27 2.25
N TRP A 100 -15.12 -5.67 3.30
CA TRP A 100 -13.70 -6.04 3.19
C TRP A 100 -13.49 -7.23 2.24
N LEU A 101 -14.30 -8.27 2.31
CA LEU A 101 -14.16 -9.43 1.42
C LEU A 101 -14.33 -9.02 -0.06
N PHE A 102 -15.28 -8.15 -0.36
CA PHE A 102 -15.45 -7.59 -1.70
C PHE A 102 -14.20 -6.84 -2.17
N MET A 103 -13.66 -5.95 -1.33
CA MET A 103 -12.41 -5.26 -1.62
C MET A 103 -11.25 -6.24 -1.79
N PHE A 104 -11.17 -7.27 -0.92
CA PHE A 104 -10.10 -8.28 -0.96
C PHE A 104 -10.04 -9.01 -2.31
N VAL A 105 -11.20 -9.33 -2.90
CA VAL A 105 -11.24 -9.88 -4.26
C VAL A 105 -10.63 -8.89 -5.26
N GLY A 106 -10.99 -7.60 -5.18
CA GLY A 106 -10.36 -6.55 -6.02
C GLY A 106 -8.84 -6.46 -5.85
N ILE A 107 -8.34 -6.68 -4.63
CA ILE A 107 -6.89 -6.70 -4.36
C ILE A 107 -6.20 -7.92 -4.99
N LEU A 108 -6.85 -9.08 -5.05
CA LEU A 108 -6.29 -10.23 -5.79
C LEU A 108 -6.12 -9.91 -7.28
N PHE A 109 -7.03 -9.14 -7.88
CA PHE A 109 -6.87 -8.63 -9.24
C PHE A 109 -5.69 -7.64 -9.33
N GLN A 110 -5.58 -6.68 -8.41
CA GLN A 110 -4.46 -5.74 -8.37
C GLN A 110 -3.12 -6.45 -8.26
N LEU A 111 -2.99 -7.42 -7.34
CA LEU A 111 -1.78 -8.21 -7.18
C LEU A 111 -1.49 -9.04 -8.44
N GLY A 112 -2.52 -9.56 -9.12
CA GLY A 112 -2.37 -10.18 -10.42
C GLY A 112 -1.76 -9.24 -11.46
N GLY A 113 -2.19 -7.97 -11.48
CA GLY A 113 -1.59 -6.92 -12.30
C GLY A 113 -0.13 -6.64 -11.95
N ILE A 114 0.23 -6.65 -10.66
CA ILE A 114 1.62 -6.50 -10.21
C ILE A 114 2.48 -7.68 -10.67
N VAL A 115 1.99 -8.92 -10.51
CA VAL A 115 2.65 -10.13 -11.02
C VAL A 115 2.93 -10.01 -12.51
N GLY A 116 1.93 -9.58 -13.29
CA GLY A 116 2.06 -9.35 -14.72
C GLY A 116 3.05 -8.23 -15.06
N GLY A 117 3.05 -7.15 -14.29
CA GLY A 117 4.03 -6.07 -14.41
C GLY A 117 5.46 -6.56 -14.24
N VAL A 118 5.72 -7.38 -13.20
CA VAL A 118 7.04 -8.02 -13.01
C VAL A 118 7.40 -8.89 -14.19
N GLY A 119 6.44 -9.70 -14.68
CA GLY A 119 6.65 -10.57 -15.84
C GLY A 119 7.08 -9.80 -17.08
N LYS A 120 6.38 -8.69 -17.39
CA LYS A 120 6.71 -7.81 -18.53
C LYS A 120 8.06 -7.13 -18.38
N VAL A 121 8.36 -6.56 -17.19
CA VAL A 121 9.64 -5.89 -16.91
C VAL A 121 10.81 -6.86 -17.13
N VAL A 122 10.72 -8.09 -16.64
CA VAL A 122 11.80 -9.07 -16.79
C VAL A 122 11.90 -9.59 -18.24
N ALA A 123 10.78 -9.69 -18.95
CA ALA A 123 10.79 -10.06 -20.38
C ALA A 123 11.55 -9.03 -21.24
N GLU A 124 11.38 -7.72 -20.94
CA GLU A 124 12.07 -6.61 -21.63
C GLU A 124 13.59 -6.55 -21.36
N LEU A 125 14.10 -7.20 -20.29
CA LEU A 125 15.54 -7.31 -20.06
C LEU A 125 16.28 -8.11 -21.16
N GLY A 126 15.54 -8.74 -22.08
CA GLY A 126 16.10 -9.42 -23.24
C GLY A 126 16.79 -10.76 -22.96
N TRP A 127 16.91 -11.16 -21.69
CA TRP A 127 17.58 -12.42 -21.31
C TRP A 127 16.88 -13.66 -21.88
N PHE A 128 15.63 -13.51 -22.32
CA PHE A 128 14.77 -14.56 -22.82
C PHE A 128 14.31 -14.31 -24.27
N ALA A 129 15.01 -13.46 -25.04
CA ALA A 129 14.60 -13.03 -26.38
C ALA A 129 14.42 -14.20 -27.40
N GLY A 130 14.96 -15.38 -27.12
CA GLY A 130 14.80 -16.58 -27.96
C GLY A 130 13.54 -17.40 -27.64
N PHE A 131 12.79 -17.09 -26.60
CA PHE A 131 11.58 -17.82 -26.23
C PHE A 131 10.33 -17.13 -26.82
N GLY A 132 10.01 -17.46 -28.08
CA GLY A 132 8.74 -17.07 -28.72
C GLY A 132 7.61 -18.01 -28.28
N GLY A 133 6.78 -17.56 -27.29
CA GLY A 133 5.56 -18.28 -26.93
C GLY A 133 4.32 -17.61 -27.50
N THR A 134 3.26 -18.37 -27.77
CA THR A 134 1.97 -17.86 -28.23
C THR A 134 0.85 -18.21 -27.24
N GLY A 135 -0.18 -17.37 -27.16
CA GLY A 135 -1.35 -17.61 -26.31
C GLY A 135 -1.06 -17.52 -24.81
N VAL A 136 -1.35 -18.56 -24.05
CA VAL A 136 -1.16 -18.60 -22.57
C VAL A 136 0.31 -18.81 -22.17
N PHE A 137 1.17 -19.19 -23.11
CA PHE A 137 2.59 -19.50 -22.86
C PHE A 137 3.53 -18.40 -23.36
N THR A 138 3.12 -17.14 -23.26
CA THR A 138 4.02 -16.00 -23.51
C THR A 138 5.09 -15.91 -22.42
N ILE A 139 6.26 -15.36 -22.79
CA ILE A 139 7.43 -15.34 -21.89
C ILE A 139 7.13 -14.56 -20.59
N ASP A 140 6.39 -13.47 -20.65
CA ASP A 140 5.99 -12.67 -19.50
C ASP A 140 5.12 -13.48 -18.50
N ARG A 141 4.24 -14.37 -19.00
CA ARG A 141 3.42 -15.24 -18.17
C ARG A 141 4.22 -16.37 -17.52
N LEU A 142 5.20 -16.94 -18.23
CA LEU A 142 6.11 -17.91 -17.63
C LEU A 142 6.97 -17.28 -16.54
N ILE A 143 7.49 -16.09 -16.78
CA ILE A 143 8.24 -15.32 -15.78
C ILE A 143 7.34 -15.00 -14.56
N ALA A 144 6.09 -14.60 -14.79
CA ALA A 144 5.12 -14.35 -13.74
C ALA A 144 4.91 -15.57 -12.83
N LEU A 145 4.87 -16.79 -13.38
CA LEU A 145 4.82 -18.03 -12.60
C LEU A 145 6.09 -18.26 -11.79
N VAL A 146 7.27 -18.07 -12.40
CA VAL A 146 8.56 -18.23 -11.70
C VAL A 146 8.67 -17.25 -10.55
N VAL A 147 8.34 -15.98 -10.78
CA VAL A 147 8.37 -14.93 -9.75
C VAL A 147 7.38 -15.22 -8.62
N SER A 148 6.20 -15.76 -8.95
CA SER A 148 5.23 -16.20 -7.95
C SER A 148 5.74 -17.38 -7.13
N ALA A 149 6.43 -18.34 -7.75
CA ALA A 149 7.06 -19.45 -7.04
C ALA A 149 8.20 -18.98 -6.11
N VAL A 150 9.00 -18.00 -6.53
CA VAL A 150 10.03 -17.36 -5.69
C VAL A 150 9.36 -16.65 -4.50
N THR A 151 8.28 -15.90 -4.76
CA THR A 151 7.50 -15.25 -3.68
C THR A 151 6.96 -16.27 -2.67
N VAL A 152 6.41 -17.38 -3.14
CA VAL A 152 5.98 -18.50 -2.27
C VAL A 152 7.15 -19.02 -1.43
N ALA A 153 8.32 -19.24 -2.03
CA ALA A 153 9.49 -19.72 -1.30
C ALA A 153 9.93 -18.76 -0.18
N ILE A 154 9.88 -17.45 -0.44
CA ILE A 154 10.19 -16.41 0.56
C ILE A 154 9.15 -16.41 1.70
N LEU A 155 7.87 -16.54 1.36
CA LEU A 155 6.77 -16.37 2.29
C LEU A 155 6.30 -17.63 3.01
N ALA A 156 6.64 -18.82 2.52
CA ALA A 156 6.13 -20.11 3.03
C ALA A 156 6.35 -20.29 4.55
N SER A 157 7.38 -19.66 5.12
CA SER A 157 7.63 -19.72 6.56
C SER A 157 6.64 -18.87 7.39
N GLY A 158 5.94 -17.92 6.79
CA GLY A 158 5.05 -16.96 7.47
C GLY A 158 5.73 -16.01 8.46
N LYS A 159 7.06 -15.98 8.51
CA LYS A 159 7.82 -15.21 9.52
C LYS A 159 7.84 -13.72 9.18
N TYR A 160 7.84 -12.86 10.23
CA TYR A 160 7.90 -11.40 10.13
C TYR A 160 9.26 -10.86 9.64
N LYS A 161 10.37 -11.33 10.26
CA LYS A 161 11.69 -10.74 10.04
C LYS A 161 12.20 -10.75 8.58
N PRO A 162 12.07 -11.85 7.82
CA PRO A 162 12.49 -11.85 6.42
C PRO A 162 11.76 -10.80 5.58
N VAL A 163 10.44 -10.64 5.82
CA VAL A 163 9.61 -9.64 5.11
C VAL A 163 10.07 -8.23 5.47
N GLU A 164 10.29 -7.93 6.76
CA GLU A 164 10.76 -6.64 7.23
C GLU A 164 12.11 -6.25 6.61
N LEU A 165 13.10 -7.14 6.67
CA LEU A 165 14.44 -6.86 6.13
C LEU A 165 14.43 -6.65 4.62
N PHE A 166 13.73 -7.53 3.89
CA PHE A 166 13.55 -7.42 2.45
C PHE A 166 12.91 -6.07 2.08
N SER A 167 11.82 -5.69 2.76
CA SER A 167 11.11 -4.44 2.52
C SER A 167 12.02 -3.21 2.69
N ILE A 168 12.81 -3.18 3.78
CA ILE A 168 13.71 -2.05 4.06
C ILE A 168 14.72 -1.88 2.92
N ILE A 169 15.37 -2.96 2.50
CA ILE A 169 16.40 -2.92 1.44
C ILE A 169 15.77 -2.43 0.14
N MET A 170 14.62 -2.97 -0.25
CA MET A 170 13.95 -2.63 -1.51
C MET A 170 13.48 -1.17 -1.54
N VAL A 171 12.88 -0.67 -0.44
CA VAL A 171 12.44 0.73 -0.33
C VAL A 171 13.62 1.70 -0.46
N VAL A 172 14.74 1.42 0.22
CA VAL A 172 15.92 2.29 0.14
C VAL A 172 16.47 2.35 -1.28
N LEU A 173 16.66 1.20 -1.93
CA LEU A 173 17.16 1.13 -3.30
C LEU A 173 16.25 1.90 -4.26
N PHE A 174 14.95 1.71 -4.13
CA PHE A 174 13.97 2.35 -4.98
C PHE A 174 13.91 3.87 -4.79
N VAL A 175 13.80 4.34 -3.55
CA VAL A 175 13.73 5.79 -3.26
C VAL A 175 14.98 6.50 -3.80
N VAL A 176 16.16 5.92 -3.62
CA VAL A 176 17.41 6.48 -4.15
C VAL A 176 17.37 6.55 -5.69
N ALA A 177 16.96 5.47 -6.36
CA ALA A 177 16.87 5.45 -7.83
C ALA A 177 15.88 6.49 -8.37
N THR A 178 14.71 6.63 -7.72
CA THR A 178 13.67 7.57 -8.15
C THR A 178 14.09 9.03 -7.94
N LEU A 179 14.69 9.34 -6.78
CA LEU A 179 15.21 10.68 -6.51
C LEU A 179 16.35 11.05 -7.46
N PHE A 180 17.18 10.08 -7.82
CA PHE A 180 18.23 10.29 -8.81
C PHE A 180 17.65 10.58 -10.20
N ALA A 181 16.61 9.84 -10.64
CA ALA A 181 15.93 10.12 -11.91
C ALA A 181 15.29 11.51 -11.93
N LEU A 182 14.64 11.94 -10.84
CA LEU A 182 14.06 13.25 -10.72
C LEU A 182 15.15 14.38 -10.73
N ALA A 183 16.26 14.16 -10.05
CA ALA A 183 17.36 15.11 -10.02
C ALA A 183 18.04 15.23 -11.39
N SER A 184 18.25 14.11 -12.09
CA SER A 184 18.88 14.12 -13.43
C SER A 184 18.03 14.86 -14.47
N LEU A 185 16.70 14.88 -14.31
CA LEU A 185 15.81 15.69 -15.15
C LEU A 185 16.14 17.19 -15.08
N GLN A 186 16.62 17.67 -13.92
CA GLN A 186 16.97 19.08 -13.73
C GLN A 186 18.38 19.43 -14.23
N TRP A 187 19.28 18.45 -14.32
CA TRP A 187 20.70 18.69 -14.64
C TRP A 187 21.10 18.28 -16.05
N SER A 188 20.30 17.45 -16.72
CA SER A 188 20.60 17.02 -18.08
C SER A 188 20.29 18.12 -19.10
N PRO A 189 21.27 18.60 -19.89
CA PRO A 189 21.03 19.60 -20.95
C PRO A 189 20.06 19.10 -22.02
N GLU A 190 20.05 17.81 -22.30
CA GLU A 190 19.20 17.19 -23.31
C GLU A 190 17.71 17.21 -22.90
N MET A 191 17.44 17.33 -21.59
CA MET A 191 16.10 17.33 -21.01
C MET A 191 15.64 18.72 -20.55
N ALA A 192 16.36 19.80 -20.93
CA ALA A 192 16.03 21.15 -20.50
C ALA A 192 14.58 21.58 -20.83
N ALA A 193 14.01 21.04 -21.91
CA ALA A 193 12.61 21.27 -22.30
C ALA A 193 11.59 20.64 -21.35
N HIS A 194 11.97 19.63 -20.57
CA HIS A 194 11.14 18.92 -19.60
C HIS A 194 11.51 19.25 -18.14
N SER A 195 12.42 20.21 -17.94
CA SER A 195 12.81 20.64 -16.59
C SER A 195 11.60 21.23 -15.86
N ILE A 196 11.45 20.84 -14.60
CA ILE A 196 10.35 21.30 -13.75
C ILE A 196 10.66 22.71 -13.25
N SER A 197 9.82 23.67 -13.61
CA SER A 197 9.95 25.07 -13.22
C SER A 197 9.18 25.37 -11.92
N TRP A 198 9.48 26.50 -11.29
CA TRP A 198 8.67 27.02 -10.19
C TRP A 198 7.23 27.35 -10.61
N GLY A 199 7.01 27.65 -11.90
CA GLY A 199 5.68 27.84 -12.49
C GLY A 199 4.84 26.56 -12.40
N ASP A 200 5.42 25.42 -12.77
CA ASP A 200 4.77 24.10 -12.73
C ASP A 200 4.40 23.68 -11.30
N ILE A 201 5.33 23.90 -10.36
CA ILE A 201 5.04 23.65 -8.93
C ILE A 201 3.90 24.54 -8.44
N ARG A 202 3.91 25.84 -8.80
CA ARG A 202 2.84 26.76 -8.44
C ARG A 202 1.49 26.38 -9.05
N GLU A 203 1.49 25.92 -10.29
CA GLU A 203 0.29 25.36 -10.93
C GLU A 203 -0.26 24.20 -10.12
N GLY A 204 0.60 23.30 -9.66
CA GLY A 204 0.27 22.14 -8.82
C GLY A 204 -0.43 22.48 -7.51
N PHE A 205 -0.37 23.73 -7.03
CA PHE A 205 -1.05 24.20 -5.82
C PHE A 205 -2.19 25.20 -6.07
N GLN A 206 -2.66 25.34 -7.31
CA GLN A 206 -3.81 26.21 -7.62
C GLN A 206 -5.18 25.59 -7.26
N PHE A 207 -5.21 24.39 -6.72
CA PHE A 207 -6.44 23.67 -6.34
C PHE A 207 -7.46 23.58 -7.48
N ARG A 208 -6.97 23.55 -8.73
CA ARG A 208 -7.84 23.35 -9.88
C ARG A 208 -8.42 21.95 -9.88
N LEU A 209 -9.69 21.87 -10.24
CA LEU A 209 -10.42 20.61 -10.37
C LEU A 209 -10.60 20.34 -11.87
N PRO A 210 -10.06 19.25 -12.43
CA PRO A 210 -10.32 18.87 -13.82
C PRO A 210 -11.80 18.48 -14.02
N GLY A 211 -12.26 18.50 -15.26
CA GLY A 211 -13.65 18.15 -15.59
C GLY A 211 -13.99 16.68 -15.35
N ASP A 212 -13.02 15.77 -15.55
CA ASP A 212 -13.12 14.35 -15.21
C ASP A 212 -12.05 13.96 -14.16
N PHE A 213 -12.50 13.43 -13.04
CA PHE A 213 -11.67 12.99 -11.91
C PHE A 213 -11.53 11.47 -11.81
N SER A 214 -12.05 10.71 -12.77
CA SER A 214 -12.18 9.26 -12.61
C SER A 214 -10.85 8.56 -12.38
N THR A 215 -9.84 8.87 -13.17
CA THR A 215 -8.49 8.30 -13.03
C THR A 215 -7.83 8.75 -11.73
N ALA A 216 -7.92 10.05 -11.40
CA ALA A 216 -7.36 10.58 -10.16
C ALA A 216 -8.01 9.95 -8.91
N PHE A 217 -9.33 9.75 -8.90
CA PHE A 217 -10.02 9.13 -7.76
C PHE A 217 -9.82 7.61 -7.70
N ALA A 218 -9.70 6.92 -8.84
CA ALA A 218 -9.29 5.50 -8.84
C ALA A 218 -7.87 5.36 -8.28
N ALA A 219 -6.96 6.20 -8.75
CA ALA A 219 -5.60 6.26 -8.26
C ALA A 219 -5.52 6.64 -6.77
N PHE A 220 -6.37 7.55 -6.28
CA PHE A 220 -6.45 7.91 -4.85
C PHE A 220 -6.69 6.68 -3.96
N GLY A 221 -7.41 5.67 -4.43
CA GLY A 221 -7.63 4.42 -3.68
C GLY A 221 -6.33 3.69 -3.31
N ILE A 222 -5.29 3.85 -4.12
CA ILE A 222 -4.00 3.12 -4.01
C ILE A 222 -2.79 4.02 -3.84
N ILE A 223 -2.84 5.29 -4.22
CA ILE A 223 -1.74 6.26 -4.04
C ILE A 223 -1.56 6.55 -2.54
N GLY A 224 -0.32 6.49 -2.09
CA GLY A 224 -0.02 6.54 -0.66
C GLY A 224 -0.65 5.34 0.08
N VAL A 225 -1.11 5.53 1.31
CA VAL A 225 -1.77 4.44 2.06
C VAL A 225 -3.11 4.10 1.43
N GLY A 226 -3.23 2.96 0.78
CA GLY A 226 -4.49 2.44 0.25
C GLY A 226 -5.38 1.84 1.36
N ALA A 227 -6.61 1.45 0.99
CA ALA A 227 -7.53 0.86 1.95
C ALA A 227 -7.02 -0.49 2.50
N SER A 228 -6.34 -1.28 1.69
CA SER A 228 -5.72 -2.53 2.14
C SER A 228 -4.62 -2.27 3.18
N GLU A 229 -3.77 -1.27 2.91
CA GLU A 229 -2.68 -0.85 3.79
C GLU A 229 -3.21 -0.36 5.14
N LEU A 230 -4.30 0.40 5.14
CA LEU A 230 -4.98 0.82 6.36
C LEU A 230 -5.43 -0.37 7.22
N ILE A 231 -5.89 -1.46 6.59
CA ILE A 231 -6.37 -2.64 7.30
C ILE A 231 -5.21 -3.48 7.83
N TYR A 232 -4.14 -3.71 7.05
CA TYR A 232 -3.08 -4.61 7.50
C TYR A 232 -1.90 -3.93 8.23
N TYR A 233 -1.81 -2.59 8.24
CA TYR A 233 -0.81 -1.91 9.08
C TYR A 233 -0.91 -2.31 10.56
N PRO A 234 -2.09 -2.34 11.20
CA PRO A 234 -2.22 -2.81 12.56
C PRO A 234 -1.75 -4.26 12.79
N TYR A 235 -1.89 -5.16 11.79
CA TYR A 235 -1.35 -6.52 11.89
C TYR A 235 0.17 -6.51 12.06
N TRP A 236 0.87 -5.69 11.27
CA TRP A 236 2.31 -5.54 11.39
C TRP A 236 2.73 -4.94 12.74
N CYS A 237 1.95 -4.01 13.29
CA CYS A 237 2.15 -3.48 14.64
C CYS A 237 1.99 -4.56 15.72
N LEU A 238 1.00 -5.44 15.57
CA LEU A 238 0.78 -6.57 16.47
C LEU A 238 1.91 -7.59 16.38
N GLU A 239 2.35 -7.96 15.18
CA GLU A 239 3.47 -8.89 14.96
C GLU A 239 4.82 -8.34 15.43
N LYS A 240 5.07 -7.04 15.27
CA LYS A 240 6.25 -6.35 15.86
C LYS A 240 6.24 -6.42 17.39
N GLY A 241 5.07 -6.65 17.98
CA GLY A 241 4.90 -6.86 19.40
C GLY A 241 4.46 -5.61 20.19
N TYR A 242 3.97 -4.57 19.54
CA TYR A 242 3.55 -3.36 20.25
C TYR A 242 2.45 -3.66 21.28
N ALA A 243 1.40 -4.39 20.91
CA ALA A 243 0.35 -4.77 21.85
C ALA A 243 0.85 -5.72 22.96
N ARG A 244 1.76 -6.66 22.62
CA ARG A 244 2.38 -7.55 23.62
C ARG A 244 3.16 -6.77 24.67
N ASN A 245 3.90 -5.74 24.24
CA ASN A 245 4.66 -4.86 25.14
C ASN A 245 3.74 -4.00 26.01
N VAL A 246 2.57 -3.59 25.50
CA VAL A 246 1.53 -2.91 26.29
C VAL A 246 0.96 -3.84 27.35
N GLY A 247 0.77 -5.12 27.02
CA GLY A 247 0.12 -6.13 27.86
C GLY A 247 -1.40 -6.14 27.73
N THR A 248 -2.05 -7.07 28.43
CA THR A 248 -3.52 -7.19 28.44
C THR A 248 -4.17 -5.89 28.89
N PRO A 249 -5.29 -5.48 28.27
CA PRO A 249 -6.02 -4.28 28.68
C PRO A 249 -6.37 -4.31 30.15
N ASN A 250 -5.85 -3.35 30.89
CA ASN A 250 -6.11 -3.18 32.33
C ASN A 250 -6.16 -1.65 32.63
N PRO A 251 -7.31 -1.08 33.05
CA PRO A 251 -7.50 0.35 33.22
C PRO A 251 -6.75 0.93 34.43
N THR A 252 -5.44 0.70 34.52
CA THR A 252 -4.55 1.25 35.53
C THR A 252 -3.69 2.37 34.95
N ASN A 253 -3.25 3.31 35.79
CA ASN A 253 -2.36 4.42 35.36
C ASN A 253 -1.06 3.90 34.73
N VAL A 254 -0.52 2.77 35.19
CA VAL A 254 0.68 2.15 34.64
C VAL A 254 0.42 1.64 33.22
N TRP A 255 -0.70 0.96 33.01
CA TRP A 255 -1.08 0.45 31.70
C TRP A 255 -1.34 1.61 30.71
N TYR A 256 -2.07 2.67 31.13
CA TYR A 256 -2.32 3.83 30.27
C TYR A 256 -1.02 4.54 29.87
N ARG A 257 -0.09 4.76 30.80
CA ARG A 257 1.21 5.36 30.49
C ARG A 257 2.01 4.53 29.51
N ARG A 258 2.06 3.21 29.71
CA ARG A 258 2.75 2.27 28.81
C ARG A 258 2.11 2.28 27.43
N THR A 259 0.79 2.20 27.33
CA THR A 259 0.03 2.28 26.09
C THR A 259 0.33 3.59 25.34
N GLN A 260 0.26 4.74 26.01
CA GLN A 260 0.59 6.03 25.41
C GLN A 260 2.02 6.06 24.84
N GLY A 261 2.97 5.45 25.54
CA GLY A 261 4.34 5.30 25.06
C GLY A 261 4.44 4.53 23.74
N TRP A 262 3.83 3.35 23.66
CA TRP A 262 3.82 2.54 22.43
C TRP A 262 2.99 3.16 21.31
N LEU A 263 1.90 3.86 21.62
CA LEU A 263 1.16 4.66 20.64
C LEU A 263 1.99 5.82 20.08
N ARG A 264 2.91 6.39 20.88
CA ARG A 264 3.88 7.38 20.39
C ARG A 264 4.86 6.75 19.40
N VAL A 265 5.40 5.57 19.70
CA VAL A 265 6.30 4.83 18.79
C VAL A 265 5.57 4.53 17.48
N MET A 266 4.36 4.00 17.53
CA MET A 266 3.53 3.72 16.36
C MET A 266 3.26 4.98 15.52
N ARG A 267 2.94 6.11 16.15
CA ARG A 267 2.73 7.38 15.41
C ARG A 267 3.99 7.85 14.70
N ILE A 268 5.15 7.73 15.34
CA ILE A 268 6.44 8.07 14.72
C ILE A 268 6.70 7.13 13.53
N ASP A 269 6.46 5.82 13.67
CA ASP A 269 6.59 4.83 12.61
C ASP A 269 5.69 5.18 11.40
N ALA A 270 4.42 5.50 11.64
CA ALA A 270 3.48 5.94 10.60
C ALA A 270 3.89 7.26 9.93
N CYS A 271 4.36 8.24 10.69
CA CYS A 271 4.80 9.53 10.15
C CYS A 271 6.09 9.40 9.33
N VAL A 272 7.06 8.60 9.79
CA VAL A 272 8.30 8.34 9.03
C VAL A 272 7.98 7.66 7.70
N SER A 273 7.14 6.64 7.72
CA SER A 273 6.70 5.97 6.49
C SER A 273 5.94 6.93 5.57
N MET A 274 5.06 7.79 6.12
CA MET A 274 4.34 8.82 5.36
C MET A 274 5.30 9.76 4.60
N VAL A 275 6.34 10.24 5.25
CA VAL A 275 7.34 11.11 4.58
C VAL A 275 8.03 10.38 3.43
N ILE A 276 8.43 9.12 3.65
CA ILE A 276 9.16 8.33 2.65
C ILE A 276 8.25 8.05 1.44
N TYR A 277 7.05 7.48 1.64
CA TYR A 277 6.20 7.15 0.50
C TYR A 277 5.64 8.39 -0.18
N THR A 278 5.33 9.48 0.54
CA THR A 278 4.87 10.72 -0.07
C THR A 278 5.96 11.32 -0.98
N GLY A 279 7.23 11.30 -0.53
CA GLY A 279 8.35 11.74 -1.34
C GLY A 279 8.49 10.93 -2.64
N ALA A 280 8.38 9.61 -2.55
CA ALA A 280 8.39 8.72 -3.72
C ALA A 280 7.19 9.00 -4.64
N THR A 281 5.98 9.06 -4.09
CA THR A 281 4.75 9.33 -4.85
C THR A 281 4.83 10.67 -5.60
N VAL A 282 5.28 11.74 -4.93
CA VAL A 282 5.48 13.06 -5.55
C VAL A 282 6.51 12.99 -6.67
N ALA A 283 7.62 12.30 -6.46
CA ALA A 283 8.66 12.16 -7.50
C ALA A 283 8.11 11.45 -8.75
N PHE A 284 7.35 10.37 -8.61
CA PHE A 284 6.71 9.70 -9.74
C PHE A 284 5.62 10.53 -10.42
N PHE A 285 4.84 11.27 -9.64
CA PHE A 285 3.88 12.21 -10.20
C PHE A 285 4.55 13.28 -11.05
N LEU A 286 5.62 13.88 -10.53
CA LEU A 286 6.37 14.93 -11.23
C LEU A 286 7.04 14.39 -12.50
N LEU A 287 7.64 13.20 -12.46
CA LEU A 287 8.20 12.54 -13.64
C LEU A 287 7.10 12.23 -14.67
N GLY A 288 5.95 11.72 -14.24
CA GLY A 288 4.80 11.49 -15.12
C GLY A 288 4.28 12.78 -15.75
N ALA A 289 4.13 13.85 -14.95
CA ALA A 289 3.67 15.15 -15.45
C ALA A 289 4.66 15.80 -16.42
N ALA A 290 5.97 15.72 -16.13
CA ALA A 290 6.98 16.35 -16.96
C ALA A 290 7.23 15.62 -18.30
N LEU A 291 7.16 14.29 -18.31
CA LEU A 291 7.63 13.47 -19.43
C LEU A 291 6.52 12.73 -20.18
N LEU A 292 5.37 12.50 -19.55
CA LEU A 292 4.26 11.75 -20.15
C LEU A 292 3.04 12.62 -20.45
N HIS A 293 2.98 13.86 -19.95
CA HIS A 293 1.82 14.73 -20.19
C HIS A 293 1.72 15.08 -21.69
N GLY A 294 0.51 14.99 -22.23
CA GLY A 294 0.25 15.21 -23.65
C GLY A 294 0.60 14.02 -24.57
N THR A 295 1.09 12.90 -24.02
CA THR A 295 1.27 11.66 -24.77
C THR A 295 0.00 10.78 -24.69
N SER A 296 -0.05 9.68 -25.46
CA SER A 296 -1.20 8.76 -25.53
C SER A 296 -1.56 8.04 -24.22
N GLY A 297 -0.88 8.36 -23.12
CA GLY A 297 -1.07 7.70 -21.82
C GLY A 297 -0.41 6.30 -21.74
N VAL A 298 -0.50 5.68 -20.57
CA VAL A 298 0.06 4.34 -20.32
C VAL A 298 -0.98 3.26 -20.63
N SER A 299 -0.73 2.43 -21.62
CA SER A 299 -1.60 1.29 -21.99
C SER A 299 -1.09 -0.03 -21.45
N ASN A 300 -1.91 -1.09 -21.52
CA ASN A 300 -1.48 -2.45 -21.14
C ASN A 300 -0.37 -2.98 -22.05
N GLU A 301 -0.33 -2.55 -23.30
CA GLU A 301 0.63 -3.05 -24.32
C GLU A 301 1.94 -2.28 -24.25
N THR A 302 1.88 -0.96 -24.12
CA THR A 302 3.03 -0.05 -24.16
C THR A 302 3.55 0.35 -22.78
N MET A 303 3.01 -0.24 -21.69
CA MET A 303 3.29 0.14 -20.30
C MET A 303 4.80 0.33 -20.03
N ILE A 304 5.64 -0.64 -20.41
CA ILE A 304 7.08 -0.58 -20.13
C ILE A 304 7.74 0.53 -20.95
N ALA A 305 7.42 0.63 -22.22
CA ALA A 305 7.97 1.65 -23.11
C ALA A 305 7.57 3.07 -22.66
N ASP A 306 6.31 3.26 -22.25
CA ASP A 306 5.83 4.57 -21.80
C ASP A 306 6.43 4.96 -20.46
N LEU A 307 6.45 4.06 -19.48
CA LEU A 307 7.02 4.34 -18.17
C LEU A 307 8.55 4.49 -18.22
N SER A 308 9.25 3.81 -19.14
CA SER A 308 10.70 3.94 -19.30
C SER A 308 11.11 5.33 -19.76
N LYS A 309 10.22 6.07 -20.44
CA LYS A 309 10.47 7.47 -20.83
C LYS A 309 10.77 8.37 -19.63
N MET A 310 10.25 8.05 -18.45
CA MET A 310 10.54 8.76 -17.19
C MET A 310 12.04 8.70 -16.80
N TYR A 311 12.78 7.73 -17.36
CA TYR A 311 14.20 7.54 -17.10
C TYR A 311 15.09 7.97 -18.28
N ALA A 312 14.50 8.54 -19.32
CA ALA A 312 15.23 9.09 -20.47
C ALA A 312 16.32 10.12 -20.06
N PRO A 313 16.13 10.94 -18.99
CA PRO A 313 17.20 11.85 -18.51
C PRO A 313 18.52 11.15 -18.12
N LEU A 314 18.50 9.84 -17.92
CA LEU A 314 19.69 9.03 -17.57
C LEU A 314 20.45 8.51 -18.81
N GLY A 315 20.11 8.97 -20.02
CA GLY A 315 20.76 8.58 -21.27
C GLY A 315 20.59 7.11 -21.61
N GLU A 316 21.59 6.50 -22.26
CA GLU A 316 21.55 5.10 -22.72
C GLU A 316 21.32 4.06 -21.60
N ALA A 317 21.78 4.35 -20.37
CA ALA A 317 21.55 3.50 -19.23
C ALA A 317 20.12 3.61 -18.66
N GLY A 318 19.34 4.62 -19.08
CA GLY A 318 18.02 4.93 -18.52
C GLY A 318 17.04 3.75 -18.56
N LEU A 319 16.94 3.08 -19.69
CA LEU A 319 16.09 1.89 -19.83
C LEU A 319 16.47 0.78 -18.87
N THR A 320 17.77 0.44 -18.78
CA THR A 320 18.25 -0.61 -17.87
C THR A 320 18.01 -0.24 -16.41
N ILE A 321 18.29 1.01 -16.02
CA ILE A 321 18.04 1.51 -14.66
C ILE A 321 16.54 1.45 -14.34
N PHE A 322 15.70 1.86 -15.30
CA PHE A 322 14.24 1.74 -15.16
C PHE A 322 13.81 0.29 -14.97
N LEU A 323 14.25 -0.64 -15.82
CA LEU A 323 13.84 -2.06 -15.76
C LEU A 323 14.26 -2.70 -14.43
N VAL A 324 15.49 -2.46 -13.98
CA VAL A 324 15.96 -2.94 -12.68
C VAL A 324 15.17 -2.31 -11.53
N GLY A 325 14.95 -0.99 -11.57
CA GLY A 325 14.16 -0.28 -10.58
C GLY A 325 12.70 -0.75 -10.54
N ALA A 326 12.07 -0.88 -11.69
CA ALA A 326 10.69 -1.38 -11.82
C ALA A 326 10.54 -2.82 -11.32
N PHE A 327 11.51 -3.70 -11.64
CA PHE A 327 11.56 -5.05 -11.07
C PHE A 327 11.60 -5.00 -9.53
N VAL A 328 12.56 -4.25 -8.97
CA VAL A 328 12.73 -4.12 -7.51
C VAL A 328 11.43 -3.65 -6.85
N VAL A 329 10.79 -2.64 -7.40
CA VAL A 329 9.56 -2.04 -6.89
C VAL A 329 8.39 -3.01 -6.94
N LEU A 330 8.09 -3.53 -8.13
CA LEU A 330 6.93 -4.41 -8.32
C LEU A 330 7.11 -5.73 -7.57
N PHE A 331 8.32 -6.29 -7.58
CA PHE A 331 8.62 -7.52 -6.85
C PHE A 331 8.55 -7.33 -5.33
N SER A 332 9.05 -6.20 -4.81
CA SER A 332 8.93 -5.89 -3.38
C SER A 332 7.48 -5.79 -2.94
N THR A 333 6.66 -5.10 -3.73
CA THR A 333 5.22 -4.98 -3.46
C THR A 333 4.52 -6.34 -3.57
N MET A 334 4.86 -7.15 -4.58
CA MET A 334 4.32 -8.49 -4.71
C MET A 334 4.57 -9.33 -3.45
N VAL A 335 5.81 -9.34 -2.94
CA VAL A 335 6.17 -10.09 -1.73
C VAL A 335 5.47 -9.54 -0.50
N THR A 336 5.56 -8.23 -0.26
CA THR A 336 5.07 -7.61 0.99
C THR A 336 3.54 -7.53 1.04
N ALA A 337 2.89 -7.20 -0.07
CA ALA A 337 1.43 -7.17 -0.14
C ALA A 337 0.83 -8.60 -0.12
N SER A 338 1.49 -9.58 -0.74
CA SER A 338 1.07 -10.99 -0.60
C SER A 338 1.19 -11.47 0.84
N ALA A 339 2.28 -11.14 1.54
CA ALA A 339 2.45 -11.44 2.97
C ALA A 339 1.36 -10.81 3.83
N SER A 340 1.01 -9.55 3.55
CA SER A 340 -0.02 -8.81 4.27
C SER A 340 -1.41 -9.40 4.03
N ASN A 341 -1.75 -9.62 2.76
CA ASN A 341 -3.05 -10.17 2.37
C ASN A 341 -3.22 -11.64 2.80
N ALA A 342 -2.14 -12.41 2.90
CA ALA A 342 -2.19 -13.77 3.48
C ALA A 342 -2.60 -13.75 4.97
N ARG A 343 -2.19 -12.73 5.72
CA ARG A 343 -2.60 -12.52 7.12
C ARG A 343 -4.08 -12.18 7.22
N LEU A 344 -4.55 -11.29 6.37
CA LEU A 344 -5.98 -10.95 6.29
C LEU A 344 -6.82 -12.16 5.88
N LEU A 345 -6.35 -12.94 4.89
CA LEU A 345 -7.04 -14.15 4.46
C LEU A 345 -7.12 -15.18 5.58
N ALA A 346 -6.01 -15.43 6.29
CA ALA A 346 -5.99 -16.38 7.40
C ALA A 346 -6.95 -15.97 8.52
N ASP A 347 -6.99 -14.68 8.87
CA ASP A 347 -7.90 -14.15 9.88
C ASP A 347 -9.36 -14.16 9.39
N GLY A 348 -9.61 -13.79 8.15
CA GLY A 348 -10.93 -13.86 7.50
C GLY A 348 -11.49 -15.29 7.51
N LEU A 349 -10.67 -16.31 7.15
CA LEU A 349 -11.09 -17.71 7.19
C LEU A 349 -11.53 -18.16 8.61
N VAL A 350 -10.90 -17.62 9.64
CA VAL A 350 -11.28 -17.88 11.04
C VAL A 350 -12.58 -17.15 11.39
N LEU A 351 -12.71 -15.87 11.03
CA LEU A 351 -13.91 -15.07 11.31
C LEU A 351 -15.14 -15.63 10.61
N PHE A 352 -15.02 -16.06 9.35
CA PHE A 352 -16.10 -16.73 8.61
C PHE A 352 -16.34 -18.18 9.07
N GLN A 353 -15.65 -18.65 10.12
CA GLN A 353 -15.75 -20.00 10.68
C GLN A 353 -15.40 -21.13 9.70
N LEU A 354 -14.75 -20.82 8.57
CA LEU A 354 -14.29 -21.81 7.59
C LEU A 354 -13.08 -22.61 8.09
N LYS A 355 -12.30 -22.03 8.99
CA LYS A 355 -11.19 -22.67 9.69
C LYS A 355 -11.27 -22.37 11.18
N LYS A 356 -10.94 -23.36 12.01
CA LYS A 356 -11.01 -23.26 13.49
C LYS A 356 -9.70 -23.79 14.11
N PRO A 357 -8.58 -23.04 13.99
CA PRO A 357 -7.31 -23.47 14.56
C PRO A 357 -7.43 -23.53 16.09
N ARG A 358 -7.07 -24.68 16.67
CA ARG A 358 -7.17 -24.96 18.12
C ARG A 358 -5.87 -24.66 18.86
N SER A 359 -4.78 -24.40 18.12
CA SER A 359 -3.46 -24.14 18.69
C SER A 359 -2.72 -23.07 17.89
N GLU A 360 -1.73 -22.43 18.52
CA GLU A 360 -0.80 -21.50 17.85
C GLU A 360 -0.09 -22.17 16.66
N LYS A 361 0.22 -23.46 16.75
CA LYS A 361 0.84 -24.23 15.67
C LYS A 361 -0.09 -24.37 14.47
N GLU A 362 -1.37 -24.64 14.70
CA GLU A 362 -2.38 -24.70 13.63
C GLU A 362 -2.63 -23.34 13.00
N ARG A 363 -2.63 -22.25 13.80
CA ARG A 363 -2.73 -20.87 13.30
C ARG A 363 -1.53 -20.51 12.42
N ALA A 364 -0.32 -20.86 12.82
CA ALA A 364 0.88 -20.68 12.02
C ALA A 364 0.85 -21.49 10.71
N LYS A 365 0.33 -22.73 10.75
CA LYS A 365 0.15 -23.57 9.55
C LYS A 365 -0.87 -22.94 8.59
N LEU A 366 -1.99 -22.44 9.10
CA LEU A 366 -3.00 -21.75 8.29
C LEU A 366 -2.40 -20.51 7.60
N LEU A 367 -1.64 -19.70 8.34
CA LEU A 367 -0.94 -18.54 7.77
C LEU A 367 0.04 -18.96 6.65
N SER A 368 0.85 -19.99 6.89
CA SER A 368 1.76 -20.53 5.87
C SER A 368 1.01 -20.98 4.60
N GLN A 369 -0.14 -21.64 4.76
CA GLN A 369 -0.99 -22.03 3.62
C GLN A 369 -1.52 -20.82 2.85
N CYS A 370 -1.95 -19.76 3.56
CA CYS A 370 -2.38 -18.51 2.94
C CYS A 370 -1.21 -17.79 2.22
N CYS A 371 -0.01 -17.82 2.79
CA CYS A 371 1.20 -17.27 2.16
C CYS A 371 1.57 -17.98 0.85
N ILE A 372 1.20 -19.25 0.69
CA ILE A 372 1.34 -20.00 -0.56
C ILE A 372 0.18 -19.67 -1.52
N ALA A 373 -1.05 -19.69 -1.01
CA ALA A 373 -2.24 -19.55 -1.84
C ALA A 373 -2.36 -18.17 -2.50
N VAL A 374 -2.09 -17.08 -1.78
CA VAL A 374 -2.27 -15.72 -2.30
C VAL A 374 -1.42 -15.45 -3.55
N PRO A 375 -0.08 -15.66 -3.57
CA PRO A 375 0.71 -15.43 -4.77
C PRO A 375 0.28 -16.31 -5.95
N LEU A 376 -0.10 -17.56 -5.71
CA LEU A 376 -0.53 -18.49 -6.76
C LEU A 376 -1.88 -18.06 -7.37
N VAL A 377 -2.83 -17.64 -6.56
CA VAL A 377 -4.12 -17.09 -7.04
C VAL A 377 -3.88 -15.85 -7.89
N CYS A 378 -3.00 -14.94 -7.44
CA CYS A 378 -2.67 -13.72 -8.18
C CYS A 378 -2.00 -14.04 -9.53
N ALA A 379 -1.09 -15.02 -9.57
CA ALA A 379 -0.52 -15.51 -10.83
C ALA A 379 -1.62 -16.06 -11.75
N GLY A 380 -2.53 -16.87 -11.21
CA GLY A 380 -3.68 -17.38 -11.96
C GLY A 380 -4.53 -16.25 -12.56
N VAL A 381 -4.86 -15.23 -11.78
CA VAL A 381 -5.60 -14.06 -12.28
C VAL A 381 -4.89 -13.41 -13.47
N TYR A 382 -3.57 -13.21 -13.37
CA TYR A 382 -2.81 -12.64 -14.49
C TYR A 382 -2.79 -13.55 -15.72
N LEU A 383 -2.61 -14.85 -15.54
CA LEU A 383 -2.58 -15.81 -16.66
C LEU A 383 -3.87 -15.78 -17.48
N PHE A 384 -5.02 -15.61 -16.82
CA PHE A 384 -6.32 -15.55 -17.51
C PHE A 384 -6.62 -14.19 -18.12
N VAL A 385 -6.26 -13.08 -17.46
CA VAL A 385 -6.64 -11.73 -17.90
C VAL A 385 -5.60 -11.07 -18.80
N GLY A 386 -4.31 -11.18 -18.47
CA GLY A 386 -3.19 -10.68 -19.29
C GLY A 386 -3.07 -9.16 -19.42
N ALA A 387 -3.84 -8.36 -18.64
CA ALA A 387 -3.92 -6.91 -18.75
C ALA A 387 -3.49 -6.22 -17.42
N PRO A 388 -2.18 -6.04 -17.18
CA PRO A 388 -1.67 -5.65 -15.87
C PRO A 388 -2.17 -4.26 -15.41
N VAL A 389 -2.20 -3.25 -16.28
CA VAL A 389 -2.67 -1.89 -15.93
C VAL A 389 -4.14 -1.92 -15.52
N SER A 390 -4.98 -2.59 -16.32
CA SER A 390 -6.41 -2.72 -16.02
C SER A 390 -6.67 -3.43 -14.70
N LEU A 391 -5.91 -4.50 -14.41
CA LEU A 391 -6.00 -5.24 -13.16
C LEU A 391 -5.64 -4.36 -11.94
N VAL A 392 -4.59 -3.53 -12.06
CA VAL A 392 -4.21 -2.58 -11.01
C VAL A 392 -5.30 -1.54 -10.76
N LEU A 393 -5.90 -1.00 -11.82
CA LEU A 393 -6.98 0.00 -11.70
C LEU A 393 -8.26 -0.59 -11.08
N VAL A 394 -8.61 -1.85 -11.39
CA VAL A 394 -9.72 -2.55 -10.73
C VAL A 394 -9.52 -2.61 -9.22
N GLY A 395 -8.32 -2.96 -8.78
CA GLY A 395 -7.97 -2.93 -7.36
C GLY A 395 -8.06 -1.53 -6.75
N GLY A 396 -7.62 -0.51 -7.49
CA GLY A 396 -7.72 0.89 -7.08
C GLY A 396 -9.17 1.33 -6.82
N VAL A 397 -10.08 0.99 -7.72
CA VAL A 397 -11.53 1.25 -7.56
C VAL A 397 -12.08 0.52 -6.34
N ALA A 398 -11.78 -0.78 -6.19
CA ALA A 398 -12.24 -1.56 -5.04
C ALA A 398 -11.75 -0.97 -3.71
N GLN A 399 -10.52 -0.51 -3.65
CA GLN A 399 -9.96 0.17 -2.49
C GLN A 399 -10.61 1.54 -2.24
N ALA A 400 -10.83 2.35 -3.29
CA ALA A 400 -11.48 3.64 -3.16
C ALA A 400 -12.90 3.51 -2.58
N LEU A 401 -13.65 2.49 -3.01
CA LEU A 401 -14.98 2.17 -2.47
C LEU A 401 -14.97 1.77 -0.99
N MET A 402 -13.87 1.21 -0.49
CA MET A 402 -13.72 0.80 0.91
C MET A 402 -13.31 1.97 1.84
N LEU A 403 -12.69 3.03 1.31
CA LEU A 403 -12.19 4.15 2.10
C LEU A 403 -13.25 4.80 3.03
N PRO A 404 -14.50 5.08 2.59
CA PRO A 404 -15.54 5.64 3.46
C PRO A 404 -15.82 4.77 4.69
N PHE A 405 -15.86 3.47 4.51
CA PHE A 405 -16.13 2.52 5.58
C PHE A 405 -14.99 2.47 6.61
N LEU A 406 -13.74 2.55 6.16
CA LEU A 406 -12.59 2.61 7.07
C LEU A 406 -12.52 3.92 7.83
N ALA A 407 -12.83 5.03 7.17
CA ALA A 407 -12.92 6.34 7.83
C ALA A 407 -14.04 6.35 8.90
N GLY A 408 -15.21 5.82 8.59
CA GLY A 408 -16.31 5.64 9.54
C GLY A 408 -15.91 4.72 10.71
N THR A 409 -15.18 3.64 10.42
CA THR A 409 -14.64 2.73 11.44
C THR A 409 -13.68 3.44 12.39
N ALA A 410 -12.75 4.23 11.87
CA ALA A 410 -11.80 4.99 12.68
C ALA A 410 -12.51 6.01 13.58
N LEU A 411 -13.54 6.72 13.07
CA LEU A 411 -14.37 7.62 13.87
C LEU A 411 -15.17 6.85 14.93
N TYR A 412 -15.75 5.69 14.60
CA TYR A 412 -16.48 4.87 15.56
C TYR A 412 -15.56 4.43 16.71
N PHE A 413 -14.36 3.93 16.39
CA PHE A 413 -13.39 3.54 17.40
C PHE A 413 -12.98 4.74 18.27
N ARG A 414 -12.75 5.88 17.65
CA ARG A 414 -12.39 7.11 18.34
C ARG A 414 -13.42 7.52 19.40
N TYR A 415 -14.70 7.46 19.08
CA TYR A 415 -15.76 7.95 19.95
C TYR A 415 -16.35 6.87 20.88
N LYS A 416 -16.39 5.62 20.46
CA LYS A 416 -17.10 4.56 21.17
C LYS A 416 -16.21 3.51 21.83
N GLN A 417 -14.98 3.32 21.33
CA GLN A 417 -14.13 2.20 21.77
C GLN A 417 -12.80 2.64 22.42
N THR A 418 -12.39 3.90 22.22
CA THR A 418 -11.11 4.38 22.77
C THR A 418 -11.32 4.98 24.16
N ASP A 419 -10.60 4.44 25.14
CA ASP A 419 -10.64 4.91 26.52
C ASP A 419 -10.21 6.38 26.63
N LYS A 420 -10.89 7.16 27.47
CA LYS A 420 -10.64 8.62 27.60
C LYS A 420 -9.16 9.01 27.72
N PRO A 421 -8.31 8.34 28.55
CA PRO A 421 -6.88 8.68 28.66
C PRO A 421 -6.07 8.43 27.38
N LEU A 422 -6.56 7.58 26.49
CA LEU A 422 -5.89 7.25 25.21
C LEU A 422 -6.42 8.08 24.04
N GLN A 423 -7.42 8.91 24.25
CA GLN A 423 -8.00 9.73 23.20
C GLN A 423 -7.03 10.81 22.72
N PRO A 424 -6.93 11.06 21.40
CA PRO A 424 -6.08 12.11 20.84
C PRO A 424 -6.67 13.51 21.12
N SER A 425 -5.88 14.55 20.83
CA SER A 425 -6.29 15.95 20.97
C SER A 425 -7.51 16.29 20.10
N LYS A 426 -8.16 17.43 20.42
CA LYS A 426 -9.29 17.98 19.63
C LYS A 426 -8.85 18.31 18.19
N VAL A 427 -7.63 18.85 18.01
CA VAL A 427 -7.07 19.13 16.68
C VAL A 427 -6.93 17.86 15.86
N TRP A 428 -6.38 16.79 16.44
CA TRP A 428 -6.31 15.50 15.77
C TRP A 428 -7.69 14.98 15.35
N THR A 429 -8.68 15.14 16.22
CA THR A 429 -10.06 14.72 15.93
C THR A 429 -10.65 15.53 14.77
N ALA A 430 -10.41 16.84 14.71
CA ALA A 430 -10.84 17.66 13.57
C ALA A 430 -10.18 17.24 12.26
N LEU A 431 -8.86 16.99 12.28
CA LEU A 431 -8.13 16.46 11.11
C LEU A 431 -8.64 15.08 10.68
N LEU A 432 -9.00 14.21 11.63
CA LEU A 432 -9.60 12.91 11.32
C LEU A 432 -10.97 13.05 10.62
N TRP A 433 -11.77 14.04 10.99
CA TRP A 433 -13.01 14.37 10.29
C TRP A 433 -12.75 14.88 8.86
N VAL A 434 -11.76 15.75 8.67
CA VAL A 434 -11.35 16.19 7.33
C VAL A 434 -10.95 15.00 6.47
N SER A 435 -10.13 14.09 7.02
CA SER A 435 -9.77 12.83 6.36
C SER A 435 -10.99 11.99 5.99
N ALA A 436 -11.92 11.82 6.94
CA ALA A 436 -13.11 11.00 6.74
C ALA A 436 -14.02 11.59 5.65
N ILE A 437 -14.22 12.89 5.62
CA ILE A 437 -15.00 13.58 4.59
C ILE A 437 -14.35 13.42 3.21
N ALA A 438 -13.03 13.62 3.10
CA ALA A 438 -12.33 13.48 1.84
C ALA A 438 -12.39 12.03 1.32
N MET A 439 -12.15 11.04 2.19
CA MET A 439 -12.26 9.62 1.83
C MET A 439 -13.69 9.23 1.43
N ALA A 440 -14.70 9.78 2.11
CA ALA A 440 -16.12 9.58 1.76
C ALA A 440 -16.46 10.19 0.40
N ALA A 441 -15.99 11.40 0.12
CA ALA A 441 -16.23 12.06 -1.16
C ALA A 441 -15.68 11.24 -2.34
N VAL A 442 -14.42 10.75 -2.22
CA VAL A 442 -13.79 9.90 -3.25
C VAL A 442 -14.57 8.59 -3.45
N GLY A 443 -14.91 7.89 -2.36
CA GLY A 443 -15.64 6.63 -2.45
C GLY A 443 -17.03 6.78 -3.04
N LEU A 444 -17.78 7.81 -2.64
CA LEU A 444 -19.11 8.11 -3.17
C LEU A 444 -19.07 8.49 -4.66
N PHE A 445 -18.07 9.27 -5.07
CA PHE A 445 -17.88 9.61 -6.49
C PHE A 445 -17.60 8.35 -7.33
N GLN A 446 -16.71 7.47 -6.87
CA GLN A 446 -16.44 6.20 -7.55
C GLN A 446 -17.68 5.31 -7.65
N PHE A 447 -18.48 5.27 -6.60
CA PHE A 447 -19.74 4.54 -6.60
C PHE A 447 -20.74 5.13 -7.62
N TYR A 448 -20.92 6.46 -7.62
CA TYR A 448 -21.78 7.15 -8.56
C TYR A 448 -21.39 6.87 -10.03
N LYS A 449 -20.10 7.03 -10.35
CA LYS A 449 -19.59 6.83 -11.73
C LYS A 449 -19.72 5.38 -12.22
N LYS A 450 -19.80 4.40 -11.34
CA LYS A 450 -20.01 2.99 -11.72
C LYS A 450 -21.49 2.64 -11.94
N LEU A 451 -22.40 3.47 -11.47
CA LEU A 451 -23.86 3.30 -11.66
C LEU A 451 -24.37 4.06 -12.88
N THR A 452 -23.68 5.13 -13.28
CA THR A 452 -23.98 5.93 -14.48
C THR A 452 -23.05 5.56 -15.64
#